data_2d2e6fe99973e1fd265f28381f8cbdc8
#
_entry.id   2d2e6fe99973e1fd265f28381f8cbdc8
#
_cell.length_a   1.000
_cell.length_b   1.000
_cell.length_c   1.000
_cell.angle_alpha   90.00
_cell.angle_beta   90.00
_cell.angle_gamma   90.00
#
_symmetry.space_group_name_H-M   'P 1'
#
loop_
_entity.id
_entity.type
_entity.pdbx_description
1 polymer ?
#
loop_
_entity_poly.entity_id
_entity_poly.type
_entity_poly.pdbx_seq_one_letter_code
_entity_poly.pdbx_strand_id
1 'polypeptide(L)'
;MSAAATDWGGSGLAYLTGLPDGPADFSRAPVLSRAHQVAAAIGARLGVDADAAVLLSGRAALLGLRRAGQVSPGGATRLLAARDGHCALTLSRADDLAAVPALLQVDDVAGDPWPALRCWAAGRATAEIVERAALLDIPAAALGEARPAAEHIQPTAPGGAPRSPRGLLVADLSSMWAGPLCGQLLARAGATVVKVESPRRPDGTRAGNRAFFDWINHGKLCYGIDFDRGADQLRELLTVSDIVIEGSRPAALRRRGLGPADIATRPGRIWLQITAFDDDRPGFGDDAAVGGGLVGASAAGPVFCGDAIADPLTGLHAALAVAESLGRGGGELIRLSMAGVAAGYAALGTEPPTSDAPVSPPAPPPPSGPASALGADNAAVRHLVSQRRCRSC
;
A
#
# COMPACT_ATOMS: atom_id res chain seq x y z
N MET A 1 -2.57 -18.76 26.98
CA MET A 1 -3.00 -17.99 25.77
C MET A 1 -2.47 -16.59 25.94
N SER A 2 -1.70 -16.06 24.97
CA SER A 2 -1.18 -14.70 25.04
C SER A 2 -2.26 -13.69 24.65
N ALA A 3 -2.13 -12.43 25.11
CA ALA A 3 -3.01 -11.35 24.69
C ALA A 3 -2.92 -11.13 23.18
N ALA A 4 -1.70 -11.20 22.60
CA ALA A 4 -1.48 -11.05 21.17
C ALA A 4 -2.24 -12.13 20.37
N ALA A 5 -2.25 -13.39 20.80
CA ALA A 5 -3.00 -14.45 20.13
C ALA A 5 -4.52 -14.22 20.22
N THR A 6 -5.03 -13.73 21.35
CA THR A 6 -6.46 -13.38 21.50
C THR A 6 -6.85 -12.27 20.54
N ASP A 7 -6.08 -11.20 20.50
CA ASP A 7 -6.33 -10.05 19.61
C ASP A 7 -6.24 -10.45 18.14
N TRP A 8 -5.22 -11.24 17.77
CA TRP A 8 -5.02 -11.76 16.41
C TRP A 8 -6.21 -12.62 15.97
N GLY A 9 -6.68 -13.53 16.83
CA GLY A 9 -7.86 -14.37 16.58
C GLY A 9 -9.13 -13.56 16.37
N GLY A 10 -9.36 -12.54 17.22
CA GLY A 10 -10.54 -11.69 17.17
C GLY A 10 -10.56 -10.67 16.02
N SER A 11 -9.40 -10.31 15.47
CA SER A 11 -9.25 -9.25 14.46
C SER A 11 -9.64 -9.65 13.03
N GLY A 12 -9.83 -10.94 12.76
CA GLY A 12 -9.96 -11.47 11.40
C GLY A 12 -8.63 -11.83 10.74
N LEU A 13 -7.48 -11.44 11.28
CA LEU A 13 -6.17 -11.73 10.68
C LEU A 13 -5.82 -13.23 10.75
N ALA A 14 -6.13 -13.90 11.86
CA ALA A 14 -6.01 -15.36 11.93
C ALA A 14 -6.95 -16.08 10.93
N TYR A 15 -8.15 -15.52 10.71
CA TYR A 15 -9.08 -16.04 9.71
C TYR A 15 -8.51 -15.97 8.28
N LEU A 16 -7.64 -14.98 8.01
CA LEU A 16 -7.01 -14.72 6.72
C LEU A 16 -5.64 -15.41 6.56
N THR A 17 -5.09 -16.02 7.63
CA THR A 17 -3.73 -16.59 7.62
C THR A 17 -3.78 -18.08 7.92
N GLY A 18 -3.18 -18.91 7.05
CA GLY A 18 -3.17 -20.37 7.16
C GLY A 18 -3.61 -21.09 5.91
N LEU A 19 -3.69 -22.40 5.96
CA LEU A 19 -4.20 -23.23 4.86
C LEU A 19 -5.73 -23.13 4.76
N PRO A 20 -6.33 -23.28 3.56
CA PRO A 20 -7.78 -23.16 3.36
C PRO A 20 -8.59 -24.07 4.28
N ASP A 21 -8.21 -25.36 4.34
CA ASP A 21 -8.90 -26.41 5.10
C ASP A 21 -8.11 -26.81 6.37
N GLY A 22 -7.12 -26.01 6.76
CA GLY A 22 -6.26 -26.23 7.92
C GLY A 22 -6.57 -25.26 9.06
N PRO A 23 -5.81 -25.39 10.17
CA PRO A 23 -5.88 -24.43 11.26
C PRO A 23 -5.45 -23.04 10.80
N ALA A 24 -5.97 -22.02 11.48
CA ALA A 24 -5.47 -20.67 11.36
C ALA A 24 -4.04 -20.59 11.95
N ASP A 25 -3.20 -19.73 11.36
CA ASP A 25 -1.84 -19.50 11.86
C ASP A 25 -1.79 -18.26 12.76
N PHE A 26 -1.20 -18.44 13.93
CA PHE A 26 -1.03 -17.41 14.95
C PHE A 26 0.41 -16.91 15.06
N SER A 27 1.34 -17.44 14.25
CA SER A 27 2.77 -17.11 14.36
C SER A 27 3.06 -15.61 14.22
N ARG A 28 2.19 -14.88 13.53
CA ARG A 28 2.32 -13.44 13.29
C ARG A 28 1.45 -12.55 14.18
N ALA A 29 0.93 -13.08 15.27
CA ALA A 29 0.10 -12.30 16.21
C ALA A 29 0.77 -10.99 16.70
N PRO A 30 2.09 -10.90 16.94
CA PRO A 30 2.74 -9.63 17.30
C PRO A 30 2.60 -8.50 16.29
N VAL A 31 2.31 -8.82 15.01
CA VAL A 31 2.07 -7.83 13.95
C VAL A 31 0.92 -6.89 14.32
N LEU A 32 -0.20 -7.44 14.79
CA LEU A 32 -1.36 -6.63 15.18
C LEU A 32 -1.04 -5.76 16.40
N SER A 33 -0.33 -6.31 17.40
CA SER A 33 0.07 -5.55 18.58
C SER A 33 0.92 -4.33 18.20
N ARG A 34 1.85 -4.48 17.25
CA ARG A 34 2.64 -3.37 16.73
C ARG A 34 1.79 -2.39 15.93
N ALA A 35 0.87 -2.87 15.09
CA ALA A 35 -0.04 -2.01 14.33
C ALA A 35 -0.94 -1.17 15.25
N HIS A 36 -1.42 -1.71 16.36
CA HIS A 36 -2.14 -0.96 17.39
C HIS A 36 -1.30 0.16 18.01
N GLN A 37 -0.01 -0.09 18.28
CA GLN A 37 0.90 0.96 18.77
C GLN A 37 1.06 2.11 17.76
N VAL A 38 1.22 1.78 16.46
CA VAL A 38 1.31 2.78 15.38
C VAL A 38 0.00 3.55 15.27
N ALA A 39 -1.14 2.86 15.27
CA ALA A 39 -2.46 3.48 15.21
C ALA A 39 -2.71 4.42 16.40
N ALA A 40 -2.34 4.02 17.62
CA ALA A 40 -2.43 4.87 18.81
C ALA A 40 -1.54 6.13 18.69
N ALA A 41 -0.32 5.98 18.14
CA ALA A 41 0.57 7.10 17.88
C ALA A 41 0.00 8.08 16.84
N ILE A 42 -0.67 7.57 15.81
CA ILE A 42 -1.42 8.39 14.83
C ILE A 42 -2.55 9.13 15.54
N GLY A 43 -3.36 8.43 16.33
CA GLY A 43 -4.45 9.02 17.10
C GLY A 43 -4.01 10.17 17.97
N ALA A 44 -2.91 9.99 18.71
CA ALA A 44 -2.34 11.02 19.57
C ALA A 44 -1.88 12.28 18.81
N ARG A 45 -1.37 12.13 17.57
CA ARG A 45 -0.84 13.25 16.77
C ARG A 45 -1.88 13.92 15.88
N LEU A 46 -2.79 13.13 15.31
CA LEU A 46 -3.76 13.62 14.32
C LEU A 46 -5.16 13.84 14.90
N GLY A 47 -5.44 13.34 16.10
CA GLY A 47 -6.76 13.41 16.70
C GLY A 47 -7.81 12.55 15.97
N VAL A 48 -7.39 11.47 15.33
CA VAL A 48 -8.27 10.53 14.63
C VAL A 48 -8.28 9.17 15.31
N ASP A 49 -9.45 8.55 15.37
CA ASP A 49 -9.54 7.16 15.78
C ASP A 49 -9.10 6.24 14.63
N ALA A 50 -8.16 5.34 14.89
CA ALA A 50 -7.60 4.42 13.92
C ALA A 50 -7.60 3.00 14.52
N ASP A 51 -8.62 2.22 14.19
CA ASP A 51 -8.69 0.81 14.58
C ASP A 51 -7.80 -0.03 13.66
N ALA A 52 -6.65 -0.47 14.19
CA ALA A 52 -5.68 -1.25 13.42
C ALA A 52 -6.26 -2.56 12.89
N ALA A 53 -7.12 -3.26 13.65
CA ALA A 53 -7.73 -4.51 13.20
C ALA A 53 -8.61 -4.28 11.97
N VAL A 54 -9.46 -3.26 12.01
CA VAL A 54 -10.32 -2.87 10.87
C VAL A 54 -9.47 -2.37 9.69
N LEU A 55 -8.43 -1.58 9.95
CA LEU A 55 -7.59 -1.05 8.88
C LEU A 55 -6.80 -2.15 8.15
N LEU A 56 -6.41 -3.23 8.85
CA LEU A 56 -5.67 -4.35 8.26
C LEU A 56 -6.56 -5.42 7.63
N SER A 57 -7.79 -5.61 8.11
CA SER A 57 -8.64 -6.73 7.69
C SER A 57 -9.97 -6.32 7.05
N GLY A 58 -10.35 -5.05 7.14
CA GLY A 58 -11.66 -4.57 6.70
C GLY A 58 -11.90 -4.71 5.20
N ARG A 59 -10.85 -4.61 4.35
CA ARG A 59 -10.97 -4.92 2.91
C ARG A 59 -11.41 -6.36 2.70
N ALA A 60 -10.82 -7.28 3.43
CA ALA A 60 -11.17 -8.70 3.34
C ALA A 60 -12.63 -8.96 3.76
N ALA A 61 -13.12 -8.24 4.77
CA ALA A 61 -14.54 -8.31 5.16
C ALA A 61 -15.47 -7.84 4.03
N LEU A 62 -15.15 -6.70 3.39
CA LEU A 62 -15.94 -6.16 2.28
C LEU A 62 -15.97 -7.07 1.05
N LEU A 63 -14.90 -7.84 0.82
CA LEU A 63 -14.75 -8.73 -0.32
C LEU A 63 -15.11 -10.20 0.00
N GLY A 64 -15.42 -10.53 1.26
CA GLY A 64 -15.69 -11.90 1.68
C GLY A 64 -14.48 -12.83 1.57
N LEU A 65 -13.27 -12.31 1.75
CA LEU A 65 -12.04 -13.06 1.61
C LEU A 65 -11.77 -13.95 2.82
N ARG A 66 -11.00 -15.02 2.58
CA ARG A 66 -10.55 -15.99 3.59
C ARG A 66 -9.13 -16.46 3.26
N ARG A 67 -8.48 -17.12 4.22
CA ARG A 67 -7.17 -17.72 3.98
C ARG A 67 -7.20 -18.73 2.83
N ALA A 68 -6.16 -18.73 2.02
CA ALA A 68 -6.01 -19.58 0.85
C ALA A 68 -4.59 -20.18 0.72
N GLY A 69 -3.84 -20.21 1.82
CA GLY A 69 -2.53 -20.84 1.89
C GLY A 69 -1.47 -20.13 1.05
N GLN A 70 -1.02 -20.80 0.01
CA GLN A 70 -0.04 -20.27 -0.95
C GLN A 70 -0.65 -19.43 -2.07
N VAL A 71 -1.95 -19.23 -2.06
CA VAL A 71 -2.66 -18.23 -2.88
C VAL A 71 -3.04 -17.09 -1.96
N SER A 72 -2.80 -15.85 -2.37
CA SER A 72 -3.22 -14.69 -1.56
C SER A 72 -4.74 -14.66 -1.43
N PRO A 73 -5.30 -14.15 -0.33
CA PRO A 73 -6.75 -14.05 -0.16
C PRO A 73 -7.46 -13.37 -1.33
N GLY A 74 -6.83 -12.36 -1.94
CA GLY A 74 -7.31 -11.68 -3.15
C GLY A 74 -7.13 -12.46 -4.44
N GLY A 75 -6.41 -13.59 -4.44
CA GLY A 75 -6.26 -14.55 -5.55
C GLY A 75 -5.23 -14.20 -6.61
N ALA A 76 -4.74 -12.95 -6.65
CA ALA A 76 -3.86 -12.47 -7.72
C ALA A 76 -2.39 -12.85 -7.55
N THR A 77 -1.95 -13.14 -6.32
CA THR A 77 -0.56 -13.46 -5.99
C THR A 77 -0.46 -14.92 -5.54
N ARG A 78 0.61 -15.60 -5.96
CA ARG A 78 0.90 -16.95 -5.49
C ARG A 78 2.34 -17.07 -4.99
N LEU A 79 2.50 -17.82 -3.91
CA LEU A 79 3.80 -18.32 -3.45
C LEU A 79 4.19 -19.52 -4.31
N LEU A 80 5.35 -19.44 -4.92
CA LEU A 80 5.92 -20.49 -5.77
C LEU A 80 7.18 -21.03 -5.10
N ALA A 81 7.31 -22.35 -5.05
CA ALA A 81 8.55 -22.99 -4.66
C ALA A 81 9.56 -22.84 -5.80
N ALA A 82 10.76 -22.40 -5.47
CA ALA A 82 11.92 -22.30 -6.34
C ALA A 82 13.02 -23.29 -5.88
N ARG A 83 14.11 -23.40 -6.63
CA ARG A 83 15.21 -24.31 -6.31
C ARG A 83 15.85 -24.03 -4.95
N ASP A 84 15.91 -22.77 -4.55
CA ASP A 84 16.62 -22.25 -3.36
C ASP A 84 15.72 -21.57 -2.33
N GLY A 85 14.42 -21.65 -2.48
CA GLY A 85 13.47 -21.02 -1.55
C GLY A 85 12.08 -20.85 -2.12
N HIS A 86 11.45 -19.74 -1.78
CA HIS A 86 10.11 -19.38 -2.29
C HIS A 86 10.14 -17.97 -2.87
N CYS A 87 9.27 -17.70 -3.82
CA CYS A 87 9.00 -16.36 -4.31
C CYS A 87 7.49 -16.12 -4.45
N ALA A 88 7.07 -14.86 -4.37
CA ALA A 88 5.75 -14.43 -4.79
C ALA A 88 5.79 -13.99 -6.24
N LEU A 89 4.73 -14.27 -6.98
CA LEU A 89 4.46 -13.74 -8.31
C LEU A 89 3.01 -13.23 -8.35
N THR A 90 2.80 -12.02 -8.84
CA THR A 90 1.50 -11.36 -8.90
C THR A 90 1.05 -11.16 -10.34
N LEU A 91 -0.15 -11.65 -10.68
CA LEU A 91 -0.80 -11.46 -11.97
C LEU A 91 -2.15 -10.76 -11.76
N SER A 92 -2.09 -9.46 -11.44
CA SER A 92 -3.28 -8.67 -11.09
C SER A 92 -3.81 -7.81 -12.23
N ARG A 93 -3.00 -7.61 -13.29
CA ARG A 93 -3.33 -6.78 -14.44
C ARG A 93 -3.41 -7.64 -15.70
N ALA A 94 -4.20 -7.19 -16.68
CA ALA A 94 -4.25 -7.87 -17.99
C ALA A 94 -2.86 -7.94 -18.64
N ASP A 95 -2.04 -6.90 -18.48
CA ASP A 95 -0.67 -6.85 -18.99
C ASP A 95 0.24 -7.89 -18.32
N ASP A 96 0.03 -8.19 -17.02
CA ASP A 96 0.77 -9.24 -16.31
C ASP A 96 0.50 -10.61 -16.94
N LEU A 97 -0.78 -10.90 -17.20
CA LEU A 97 -1.19 -12.15 -17.85
C LEU A 97 -0.66 -12.24 -19.27
N ALA A 98 -0.71 -11.15 -20.03
CA ALA A 98 -0.20 -11.10 -21.42
C ALA A 98 1.32 -11.30 -21.48
N ALA A 99 2.06 -10.97 -20.41
CA ALA A 99 3.51 -11.14 -20.35
C ALA A 99 3.95 -12.56 -19.93
N VAL A 100 3.04 -13.44 -19.49
CA VAL A 100 3.40 -14.79 -19.02
C VAL A 100 4.11 -15.63 -20.09
N PRO A 101 3.70 -15.67 -21.37
CA PRO A 101 4.45 -16.40 -22.39
C PRO A 101 5.91 -15.93 -22.49
N ALA A 102 6.16 -14.63 -22.45
CA ALA A 102 7.50 -14.07 -22.44
C ALA A 102 8.29 -14.43 -21.17
N LEU A 103 7.63 -14.45 -19.99
CA LEU A 103 8.23 -14.91 -18.74
C LEU A 103 8.70 -16.36 -18.84
N LEU A 104 7.87 -17.21 -19.38
CA LEU A 104 8.14 -18.67 -19.55
C LEU A 104 9.06 -18.97 -20.74
N GLN A 105 9.27 -18.03 -21.67
CA GLN A 105 9.98 -18.21 -22.95
C GLN A 105 9.31 -19.26 -23.86
N VAL A 106 8.01 -19.15 -23.99
CA VAL A 106 7.17 -19.96 -24.88
C VAL A 106 6.31 -19.06 -25.77
N ASP A 107 5.78 -19.61 -26.85
CA ASP A 107 4.97 -18.82 -27.80
C ASP A 107 3.58 -18.50 -27.21
N ASP A 108 2.97 -19.41 -26.45
CA ASP A 108 1.65 -19.25 -25.85
C ASP A 108 1.48 -20.09 -24.58
N VAL A 109 0.52 -19.70 -23.74
CA VAL A 109 0.09 -20.45 -22.54
C VAL A 109 -1.43 -20.55 -22.55
N ALA A 110 -1.94 -21.72 -22.87
CA ALA A 110 -3.38 -21.96 -22.89
C ALA A 110 -3.97 -22.07 -21.48
N GLY A 111 -5.08 -21.37 -21.24
CA GLY A 111 -5.88 -21.48 -20.03
C GLY A 111 -5.21 -20.87 -18.77
N ASP A 112 -5.26 -21.60 -17.64
CA ASP A 112 -4.68 -21.16 -16.38
C ASP A 112 -3.13 -21.20 -16.43
N PRO A 113 -2.43 -20.07 -16.32
CA PRO A 113 -0.96 -20.04 -16.42
C PRO A 113 -0.24 -20.62 -15.20
N TRP A 114 -0.89 -20.75 -14.07
CA TRP A 114 -0.27 -21.10 -12.80
C TRP A 114 0.38 -22.50 -12.75
N PRO A 115 -0.17 -23.55 -13.36
CA PRO A 115 0.53 -24.84 -13.44
C PRO A 115 1.88 -24.74 -14.15
N ALA A 116 1.93 -24.02 -15.28
CA ALA A 116 3.17 -23.82 -16.03
C ALA A 116 4.19 -22.98 -15.24
N LEU A 117 3.71 -21.91 -14.58
CA LEU A 117 4.54 -21.06 -13.73
C LEU A 117 5.15 -21.82 -12.54
N ARG A 118 4.40 -22.73 -11.89
CA ARG A 118 4.93 -23.58 -10.82
C ARG A 118 6.04 -24.50 -11.32
N CYS A 119 5.83 -25.18 -12.44
CA CYS A 119 6.85 -26.05 -13.03
C CYS A 119 8.10 -25.25 -13.43
N TRP A 120 7.91 -24.07 -14.01
CA TRP A 120 8.99 -23.19 -14.45
C TRP A 120 9.81 -22.67 -13.26
N ALA A 121 9.16 -22.23 -12.17
CA ALA A 121 9.79 -21.69 -10.98
C ALA A 121 10.60 -22.76 -10.21
N ALA A 122 10.08 -24.00 -10.12
CA ALA A 122 10.74 -25.08 -9.39
C ALA A 122 12.16 -25.40 -9.87
N GLY A 123 12.45 -25.14 -11.15
CA GLY A 123 13.77 -25.36 -11.74
C GLY A 123 14.75 -24.18 -11.64
N ARG A 124 14.34 -23.06 -11.05
CA ARG A 124 15.10 -21.78 -11.06
C ARG A 124 15.41 -21.26 -9.67
N ALA A 125 16.47 -20.45 -9.56
CA ALA A 125 16.73 -19.70 -8.35
C ALA A 125 15.74 -18.53 -8.21
N THR A 126 15.40 -18.16 -6.98
CA THR A 126 14.50 -17.05 -6.68
C THR A 126 14.95 -15.75 -7.33
N ALA A 127 16.25 -15.46 -7.31
CA ALA A 127 16.83 -14.27 -7.96
C ALA A 127 16.56 -14.26 -9.48
N GLU A 128 16.75 -15.40 -10.19
CA GLU A 128 16.50 -15.51 -11.63
C GLU A 128 15.01 -15.23 -11.95
N ILE A 129 14.09 -15.69 -11.08
CA ILE A 129 12.65 -15.48 -11.25
C ILE A 129 12.33 -13.99 -11.11
N VAL A 130 12.82 -13.35 -10.05
CA VAL A 130 12.57 -11.94 -9.74
C VAL A 130 13.17 -11.02 -10.82
N GLU A 131 14.42 -11.25 -11.21
CA GLU A 131 15.08 -10.47 -12.26
C GLU A 131 14.32 -10.55 -13.59
N ARG A 132 13.90 -11.75 -13.96
CA ARG A 132 13.17 -11.94 -15.21
C ARG A 132 11.76 -11.32 -15.17
N ALA A 133 11.05 -11.45 -14.05
CA ALA A 133 9.77 -10.79 -13.84
C ALA A 133 9.90 -9.26 -13.92
N ALA A 134 10.96 -8.69 -13.31
CA ALA A 134 11.24 -7.26 -13.35
C ALA A 134 11.44 -6.72 -14.78
N LEU A 135 12.13 -7.48 -15.66
CA LEU A 135 12.30 -7.12 -17.07
C LEU A 135 10.96 -7.00 -17.83
N LEU A 136 9.93 -7.70 -17.38
CA LEU A 136 8.60 -7.76 -17.97
C LEU A 136 7.56 -6.91 -17.21
N ASP A 137 8.00 -6.12 -16.24
CA ASP A 137 7.11 -5.33 -15.38
C ASP A 137 6.11 -6.19 -14.57
N ILE A 138 6.37 -7.48 -14.38
CA ILE A 138 5.55 -8.38 -13.56
C ILE A 138 5.99 -8.26 -12.10
N PRO A 139 5.08 -7.96 -11.15
CA PRO A 139 5.43 -7.91 -9.73
C PRO A 139 5.85 -9.28 -9.20
N ALA A 140 7.02 -9.33 -8.60
CA ALA A 140 7.57 -10.53 -7.99
C ALA A 140 8.56 -10.18 -6.87
N ALA A 141 8.69 -11.08 -5.89
CA ALA A 141 9.64 -10.95 -4.79
C ALA A 141 10.14 -12.31 -4.32
N ALA A 142 11.43 -12.40 -4.00
CA ALA A 142 11.96 -13.53 -3.25
C ALA A 142 11.56 -13.40 -1.77
N LEU A 143 11.24 -14.51 -1.12
CA LEU A 143 10.85 -14.51 0.28
C LEU A 143 12.00 -13.97 1.16
N GLY A 144 11.73 -12.85 1.84
CA GLY A 144 12.70 -12.26 2.79
C GLY A 144 13.88 -11.55 2.14
N GLU A 145 13.79 -11.12 0.88
CA GLU A 145 14.87 -10.40 0.19
C GLU A 145 15.10 -8.99 0.75
N ALA A 146 14.04 -8.36 1.26
CA ALA A 146 14.12 -7.01 1.81
C ALA A 146 14.57 -7.02 3.28
N ARG A 147 15.26 -5.97 3.69
CA ARG A 147 15.66 -5.75 5.09
C ARG A 147 14.69 -4.78 5.75
N PRO A 148 14.52 -4.85 7.09
CA PRO A 148 13.82 -3.81 7.83
C PRO A 148 14.36 -2.43 7.48
N ALA A 149 13.49 -1.57 7.00
CA ALA A 149 13.84 -0.19 6.69
C ALA A 149 12.88 0.76 7.43
N ALA A 150 13.46 1.71 8.15
CA ALA A 150 12.73 2.87 8.62
C ALA A 150 12.48 3.82 7.43
N GLU A 151 11.59 4.80 7.63
CA GLU A 151 11.41 5.87 6.67
C GLU A 151 12.74 6.61 6.43
N HIS A 152 13.06 6.83 5.17
CA HIS A 152 14.19 7.68 4.79
C HIS A 152 13.69 9.12 4.67
N ILE A 153 14.14 9.98 5.59
CA ILE A 153 13.75 11.39 5.65
C ILE A 153 14.91 12.25 5.13
N GLN A 154 14.62 13.04 4.11
CA GLN A 154 15.56 13.98 3.51
C GLN A 154 15.00 15.40 3.60
N PRO A 155 15.67 16.36 4.28
CA PRO A 155 15.29 17.76 4.22
C PRO A 155 15.36 18.29 2.78
N THR A 156 14.32 19.01 2.35
CA THR A 156 14.21 19.60 0.99
C THR A 156 13.99 21.11 1.02
N ALA A 157 13.52 21.63 2.15
CA ALA A 157 13.28 23.05 2.38
C ALA A 157 13.38 23.36 3.88
N PRO A 158 13.48 24.63 4.28
CA PRO A 158 13.34 24.99 5.69
C PRO A 158 12.00 24.49 6.26
N GLY A 159 12.05 23.90 7.44
CA GLY A 159 10.86 23.60 8.22
C GLY A 159 10.16 24.88 8.68
N GLY A 160 8.87 24.78 8.97
CA GLY A 160 8.06 25.82 9.58
C GLY A 160 7.79 25.55 11.07
N ALA A 161 6.84 26.26 11.64
CA ALA A 161 6.29 25.89 12.93
C ALA A 161 5.52 24.56 12.84
N PRO A 162 5.41 23.78 13.94
CA PRO A 162 4.54 22.62 14.00
C PRO A 162 3.13 22.93 13.52
N ARG A 163 2.54 22.03 12.71
CA ARG A 163 1.22 22.23 12.11
C ARG A 163 0.32 21.04 12.31
N SER A 164 -0.96 21.32 12.45
CA SER A 164 -2.02 20.31 12.36
C SER A 164 -2.39 20.08 10.88
N PRO A 165 -2.92 18.91 10.50
CA PRO A 165 -3.45 18.68 9.16
C PRO A 165 -4.62 19.58 8.75
N ARG A 166 -5.32 20.15 9.72
CA ARG A 166 -6.51 21.00 9.48
C ARG A 166 -6.19 22.14 8.53
N GLY A 167 -6.94 22.23 7.44
CA GLY A 167 -6.80 23.28 6.43
C GLY A 167 -5.60 23.11 5.49
N LEU A 168 -4.77 22.08 5.66
CA LEU A 168 -3.72 21.75 4.69
C LEU A 168 -4.32 21.15 3.43
N LEU A 169 -3.65 21.37 2.30
CA LEU A 169 -3.97 20.76 1.01
C LEU A 169 -3.04 19.59 0.75
N VAL A 170 -3.62 18.43 0.51
CA VAL A 170 -2.92 17.20 0.18
C VAL A 170 -3.23 16.83 -1.28
N ALA A 171 -2.21 16.69 -2.12
CA ALA A 171 -2.31 16.07 -3.43
C ALA A 171 -1.99 14.57 -3.29
N ASP A 172 -2.99 13.72 -3.44
CA ASP A 172 -2.88 12.26 -3.34
C ASP A 172 -2.85 11.66 -4.75
N LEU A 173 -1.63 11.38 -5.25
CA LEU A 173 -1.37 10.74 -6.55
C LEU A 173 -1.19 9.23 -6.42
N SER A 174 -1.54 8.67 -5.27
CA SER A 174 -1.43 7.25 -5.02
C SER A 174 -2.68 6.48 -5.48
N SER A 175 -2.55 5.18 -5.60
CA SER A 175 -3.63 4.27 -5.98
C SER A 175 -3.66 3.05 -5.06
N MET A 176 -4.68 2.25 -5.16
CA MET A 176 -4.89 1.00 -4.44
C MET A 176 -5.20 1.21 -2.96
N TRP A 177 -4.22 1.02 -2.04
CA TRP A 177 -4.52 1.01 -0.61
C TRP A 177 -3.56 1.85 0.25
N ALA A 178 -2.25 1.61 0.23
CA ALA A 178 -1.28 2.23 1.16
C ALA A 178 -1.35 3.76 1.20
N GLY A 179 -1.11 4.42 0.06
CA GLY A 179 -1.18 5.88 -0.04
C GLY A 179 -2.59 6.44 0.17
N PRO A 180 -3.62 5.85 -0.48
CA PRO A 180 -5.00 6.28 -0.23
C PRO A 180 -5.44 6.18 1.23
N LEU A 181 -4.97 5.18 2.00
CA LEU A 181 -5.22 5.08 3.44
C LEU A 181 -4.56 6.24 4.22
N CYS A 182 -3.30 6.55 3.91
CA CYS A 182 -2.64 7.73 4.48
C CYS A 182 -3.45 9.00 4.19
N GLY A 183 -3.84 9.22 2.94
CA GLY A 183 -4.70 10.35 2.53
C GLY A 183 -6.03 10.38 3.28
N GLN A 184 -6.66 9.22 3.51
CA GLN A 184 -7.92 9.11 4.25
C GLN A 184 -7.77 9.50 5.72
N LEU A 185 -6.70 9.07 6.38
CA LEU A 185 -6.42 9.45 7.77
C LEU A 185 -6.15 10.96 7.89
N LEU A 186 -5.45 11.56 6.92
CA LEU A 186 -5.25 13.02 6.86
C LEU A 186 -6.56 13.77 6.59
N ALA A 187 -7.43 13.26 5.72
CA ALA A 187 -8.76 13.85 5.48
C ALA A 187 -9.60 13.85 6.76
N ARG A 188 -9.62 12.74 7.49
CA ARG A 188 -10.31 12.63 8.79
C ARG A 188 -9.72 13.58 9.84
N ALA A 189 -8.44 13.91 9.74
CA ALA A 189 -7.77 14.92 10.58
C ALA A 189 -8.02 16.36 10.14
N GLY A 190 -8.83 16.59 9.10
CA GLY A 190 -9.28 17.90 8.64
C GLY A 190 -8.46 18.50 7.50
N ALA A 191 -7.61 17.74 6.84
CA ALA A 191 -6.96 18.15 5.59
C ALA A 191 -7.97 18.12 4.42
N THR A 192 -7.77 19.01 3.44
CA THR A 192 -8.43 18.90 2.13
C THR A 192 -7.58 17.99 1.26
N VAL A 193 -8.06 16.78 0.96
CA VAL A 193 -7.34 15.80 0.14
C VAL A 193 -7.91 15.78 -1.27
N VAL A 194 -7.04 15.97 -2.25
CA VAL A 194 -7.36 15.86 -3.68
C VAL A 194 -6.76 14.55 -4.19
N LYS A 195 -7.60 13.56 -4.47
CA LYS A 195 -7.21 12.33 -5.15
C LYS A 195 -7.05 12.61 -6.64
N VAL A 196 -5.83 12.51 -7.13
CA VAL A 196 -5.46 12.83 -8.52
C VAL A 196 -5.31 11.54 -9.31
N GLU A 197 -6.02 11.43 -10.42
CA GLU A 197 -6.02 10.23 -11.26
C GLU A 197 -5.99 10.60 -12.74
N SER A 198 -5.31 9.78 -13.55
CA SER A 198 -5.41 9.87 -14.99
C SER A 198 -6.65 9.14 -15.51
N PRO A 199 -7.51 9.75 -16.35
CA PRO A 199 -8.63 9.05 -16.98
C PRO A 199 -8.20 7.85 -17.83
N ARG A 200 -6.95 7.86 -18.32
CA ARG A 200 -6.38 6.75 -19.11
C ARG A 200 -5.96 5.57 -18.22
N ARG A 201 -5.65 5.85 -16.95
CA ARG A 201 -5.22 4.84 -15.99
C ARG A 201 -5.78 5.23 -14.61
N PRO A 202 -7.09 5.07 -14.40
CA PRO A 202 -7.71 5.34 -13.12
C PRO A 202 -7.23 4.36 -12.06
N ASP A 203 -7.51 4.67 -10.79
CA ASP A 203 -7.26 3.75 -9.69
C ASP A 203 -7.98 2.42 -9.93
N GLY A 204 -7.24 1.31 -9.91
CA GLY A 204 -7.78 -0.03 -10.17
C GLY A 204 -8.91 -0.42 -9.22
N THR A 205 -8.94 0.14 -8.02
CA THR A 205 -10.01 -0.12 -7.05
C THR A 205 -11.37 0.46 -7.45
N ARG A 206 -11.42 1.42 -8.41
CA ARG A 206 -12.70 1.91 -8.98
C ARG A 206 -13.46 0.84 -9.75
N ALA A 207 -12.74 -0.02 -10.46
CA ALA A 207 -13.33 -1.15 -11.19
C ALA A 207 -13.57 -2.37 -10.29
N GLY A 208 -13.01 -2.39 -9.08
CA GLY A 208 -13.13 -3.45 -8.10
C GLY A 208 -14.37 -3.30 -7.19
N ASN A 209 -14.21 -3.66 -5.93
CA ASN A 209 -15.27 -3.53 -4.94
C ASN A 209 -15.55 -2.06 -4.60
N ARG A 210 -16.74 -1.59 -4.92
CA ARG A 210 -17.15 -0.20 -4.71
C ARG A 210 -17.11 0.23 -3.25
N ALA A 211 -17.50 -0.64 -2.32
CA ALA A 211 -17.48 -0.33 -0.90
C ALA A 211 -16.05 -0.13 -0.38
N PHE A 212 -15.08 -0.88 -0.90
CA PHE A 212 -13.67 -0.66 -0.57
C PHE A 212 -13.16 0.68 -1.10
N PHE A 213 -13.46 1.03 -2.36
CA PHE A 213 -13.09 2.32 -2.92
C PHE A 213 -13.69 3.48 -2.12
N ASP A 214 -14.98 3.39 -1.77
CA ASP A 214 -15.70 4.40 -1.01
C ASP A 214 -15.11 4.53 0.41
N TRP A 215 -14.85 3.43 1.10
CA TRP A 215 -14.24 3.46 2.43
C TRP A 215 -12.92 4.22 2.47
N ILE A 216 -12.04 3.97 1.49
CA ILE A 216 -10.69 4.57 1.45
C ILE A 216 -10.67 5.98 0.87
N ASN A 217 -11.68 6.36 0.07
CA ASN A 217 -11.65 7.65 -0.65
C ASN A 217 -12.84 8.58 -0.35
N HIS A 218 -13.76 8.17 0.53
CA HIS A 218 -14.85 9.06 0.96
C HIS A 218 -14.32 10.38 1.51
N GLY A 219 -14.95 11.48 1.11
CA GLY A 219 -14.60 12.83 1.56
C GLY A 219 -13.39 13.47 0.86
N LYS A 220 -12.69 12.75 -0.03
CA LYS A 220 -11.67 13.33 -0.91
C LYS A 220 -12.30 13.98 -2.14
N LEU A 221 -11.70 15.06 -2.64
CA LEU A 221 -12.01 15.62 -3.95
C LEU A 221 -11.36 14.76 -5.03
N CYS A 222 -12.11 14.31 -6.05
CA CYS A 222 -11.60 13.49 -7.12
C CYS A 222 -11.27 14.32 -8.36
N TYR A 223 -9.98 14.48 -8.65
CA TYR A 223 -9.44 15.26 -9.74
C TYR A 223 -8.96 14.36 -10.87
N GLY A 224 -9.70 14.36 -11.98
CA GLY A 224 -9.34 13.63 -13.20
C GLY A 224 -8.53 14.51 -14.15
N ILE A 225 -7.26 14.15 -14.41
CA ILE A 225 -6.35 14.89 -15.26
C ILE A 225 -5.46 13.96 -16.07
N ASP A 226 -5.33 14.23 -17.38
CA ASP A 226 -4.35 13.53 -18.22
C ASP A 226 -2.95 14.04 -17.88
N PHE A 227 -2.09 13.18 -17.32
CA PHE A 227 -0.76 13.58 -16.83
C PHE A 227 0.20 14.05 -17.95
N ASP A 228 -0.08 13.68 -19.21
CA ASP A 228 0.74 14.10 -20.33
C ASP A 228 0.24 15.43 -20.94
N ARG A 229 -1.08 15.58 -21.07
CA ARG A 229 -1.69 16.80 -21.65
C ARG A 229 -1.98 17.89 -20.62
N GLY A 230 -2.14 17.52 -19.36
CA GLY A 230 -2.46 18.40 -18.25
C GLY A 230 -1.28 18.61 -17.28
N ALA A 231 -0.04 18.37 -17.70
CA ALA A 231 1.13 18.45 -16.84
C ALA A 231 1.25 19.82 -16.12
N ASP A 232 0.93 20.93 -16.80
CA ASP A 232 0.97 22.27 -16.22
C ASP A 232 -0.08 22.45 -15.11
N GLN A 233 -1.30 21.97 -15.31
CA GLN A 233 -2.34 22.03 -14.28
C GLN A 233 -1.99 21.15 -13.08
N LEU A 234 -1.37 19.98 -13.30
CA LEU A 234 -0.88 19.14 -12.23
C LEU A 234 0.27 19.82 -11.48
N ARG A 235 1.19 20.45 -12.21
CA ARG A 235 2.27 21.26 -11.63
C ARG A 235 1.74 22.37 -10.73
N GLU A 236 0.68 23.08 -11.15
CA GLU A 236 0.04 24.11 -10.34
C GLU A 236 -0.52 23.57 -9.04
N LEU A 237 -1.22 22.42 -9.09
CA LEU A 237 -1.73 21.75 -7.88
C LEU A 237 -0.57 21.36 -6.94
N LEU A 238 0.48 20.70 -7.47
CA LEU A 238 1.62 20.27 -6.67
C LEU A 238 2.35 21.48 -6.04
N THR A 239 2.44 22.61 -6.76
CA THR A 239 3.09 23.83 -6.27
C THR A 239 2.38 24.40 -5.05
N VAL A 240 1.05 24.37 -5.01
CA VAL A 240 0.27 24.92 -3.87
C VAL A 240 -0.04 23.91 -2.78
N SER A 241 0.28 22.64 -2.98
CA SER A 241 0.03 21.58 -1.99
C SER A 241 1.00 21.65 -0.83
N ASP A 242 0.49 21.42 0.37
CA ASP A 242 1.26 21.32 1.61
C ASP A 242 1.88 19.93 1.76
N ILE A 243 1.15 18.90 1.29
CA ILE A 243 1.57 17.50 1.31
C ILE A 243 1.31 16.91 -0.07
N VAL A 244 2.28 16.16 -0.58
CA VAL A 244 2.13 15.34 -1.79
C VAL A 244 2.33 13.89 -1.40
N ILE A 245 1.40 13.02 -1.77
CA ILE A 245 1.50 11.56 -1.61
C ILE A 245 1.70 10.95 -2.99
N GLU A 246 2.84 10.34 -3.22
CA GLU A 246 3.21 9.66 -4.45
C GLU A 246 3.31 8.15 -4.20
N GLY A 247 2.49 7.36 -4.89
CA GLY A 247 2.50 5.90 -4.84
C GLY A 247 2.85 5.26 -6.19
N SER A 248 3.38 6.05 -7.12
CA SER A 248 3.88 5.58 -8.41
C SER A 248 5.39 5.29 -8.34
N ARG A 249 5.88 4.51 -9.30
CA ARG A 249 7.34 4.40 -9.48
C ARG A 249 7.94 5.80 -9.63
N PRO A 250 9.01 6.15 -8.88
CA PRO A 250 9.55 7.52 -8.86
C PRO A 250 9.91 8.08 -10.23
N ALA A 251 10.31 7.22 -11.18
CA ALA A 251 10.59 7.60 -12.55
C ALA A 251 9.36 8.14 -13.31
N ALA A 252 8.13 7.79 -12.92
CA ALA A 252 6.93 8.17 -13.65
C ALA A 252 6.65 9.69 -13.62
N LEU A 253 6.75 10.31 -12.44
CA LEU A 253 6.61 11.76 -12.29
C LEU A 253 7.86 12.51 -12.75
N ARG A 254 9.06 12.01 -12.43
CA ARG A 254 10.34 12.62 -12.87
C ARG A 254 10.43 12.78 -14.39
N ARG A 255 10.04 11.75 -15.16
CA ARG A 255 10.04 11.82 -16.64
C ARG A 255 9.12 12.92 -17.20
N ARG A 256 8.15 13.39 -16.41
CA ARG A 256 7.22 14.48 -16.73
C ARG A 256 7.64 15.82 -16.13
N GLY A 257 8.79 15.87 -15.46
CA GLY A 257 9.23 17.06 -14.71
C GLY A 257 8.28 17.43 -13.58
N LEU A 258 7.66 16.43 -12.93
CA LEU A 258 6.69 16.60 -11.85
C LEU A 258 7.15 15.93 -10.55
N GLY A 259 8.40 15.49 -10.48
CA GLY A 259 8.98 14.92 -9.27
C GLY A 259 9.30 15.97 -8.19
N PRO A 260 9.72 15.55 -7.00
CA PRO A 260 9.98 16.46 -5.88
C PRO A 260 11.06 17.50 -6.17
N ALA A 261 12.04 17.19 -7.03
CA ALA A 261 13.09 18.13 -7.45
C ALA A 261 12.63 19.09 -8.57
N ASP A 262 11.55 18.78 -9.27
CA ASP A 262 11.07 19.57 -10.43
C ASP A 262 10.02 20.62 -10.02
N ILE A 263 9.42 20.46 -8.83
CA ILE A 263 8.42 21.39 -8.31
C ILE A 263 9.10 22.41 -7.40
N ALA A 264 8.81 23.69 -7.60
CA ALA A 264 9.38 24.78 -6.83
C ALA A 264 9.32 24.48 -5.32
N THR A 265 10.43 24.65 -4.63
CA THR A 265 10.53 24.43 -3.19
C THR A 265 9.56 25.34 -2.42
N ARG A 266 8.97 24.79 -1.36
CA ARG A 266 8.06 25.53 -0.48
C ARG A 266 8.39 25.19 0.97
N PRO A 267 8.61 26.19 1.85
CA PRO A 267 8.85 25.94 3.27
C PRO A 267 7.73 25.08 3.88
N GLY A 268 8.13 24.08 4.64
CA GLY A 268 7.22 23.19 5.33
C GLY A 268 6.45 22.20 4.45
N ARG A 269 6.69 22.11 3.12
CA ARG A 269 6.06 21.07 2.28
C ARG A 269 6.60 19.70 2.66
N ILE A 270 5.70 18.72 2.70
CA ILE A 270 6.03 17.30 2.86
C ILE A 270 5.78 16.59 1.53
N TRP A 271 6.77 15.84 1.05
CA TRP A 271 6.61 14.94 -0.08
C TRP A 271 6.81 13.51 0.38
N LEU A 272 5.75 12.71 0.35
CA LEU A 272 5.76 11.31 0.73
C LEU A 272 5.81 10.45 -0.54
N GLN A 273 6.85 9.64 -0.68
CA GLN A 273 6.99 8.61 -1.72
C GLN A 273 6.82 7.22 -1.11
N ILE A 274 5.88 6.45 -1.63
CA ILE A 274 5.67 5.04 -1.26
C ILE A 274 6.06 4.20 -2.47
N THR A 275 6.99 3.27 -2.28
CA THR A 275 7.42 2.29 -3.29
C THR A 275 7.15 0.88 -2.79
N ALA A 276 7.06 -0.10 -3.68
CA ALA A 276 6.94 -1.50 -3.28
C ALA A 276 8.26 -2.00 -2.68
N PHE A 277 9.37 -1.68 -3.33
CA PHE A 277 10.73 -2.04 -2.96
C PHE A 277 11.62 -0.81 -2.96
N ASP A 278 12.88 -0.95 -2.58
CA ASP A 278 13.87 0.15 -2.60
C ASP A 278 14.36 0.49 -4.01
N ASP A 279 14.01 -0.32 -4.99
CA ASP A 279 14.26 -0.12 -6.42
C ASP A 279 12.98 0.26 -7.19
N ASP A 280 13.09 0.42 -8.53
CA ASP A 280 11.98 0.81 -9.41
C ASP A 280 11.08 -0.38 -9.83
N ARG A 281 11.21 -1.59 -9.24
CA ARG A 281 10.34 -2.74 -9.55
C ARG A 281 8.89 -2.46 -9.17
N PRO A 282 7.92 -2.96 -9.97
CA PRO A 282 6.52 -2.93 -9.58
C PRO A 282 6.26 -3.88 -8.41
N GLY A 283 5.28 -3.56 -7.58
CA GLY A 283 4.83 -4.44 -6.51
C GLY A 283 3.51 -3.99 -5.91
N PHE A 284 2.88 -4.92 -5.19
CA PHE A 284 1.64 -4.76 -4.44
C PHE A 284 1.82 -5.27 -3.01
N GLY A 285 0.79 -5.17 -2.20
CA GLY A 285 0.88 -5.53 -0.79
C GLY A 285 1.22 -6.99 -0.51
N ASP A 286 0.79 -7.92 -1.36
CA ASP A 286 1.07 -9.35 -1.18
C ASP A 286 2.54 -9.69 -1.48
N ASP A 287 3.06 -9.28 -2.64
CA ASP A 287 4.45 -9.56 -3.00
C ASP A 287 5.44 -8.75 -2.16
N ALA A 288 5.11 -7.52 -1.80
CA ALA A 288 5.92 -6.75 -0.86
C ALA A 288 5.96 -7.38 0.55
N ALA A 289 4.85 -7.96 1.03
CA ALA A 289 4.83 -8.71 2.28
C ALA A 289 5.77 -9.92 2.23
N VAL A 290 5.72 -10.69 1.14
CA VAL A 290 6.62 -11.83 0.92
C VAL A 290 8.06 -11.35 0.81
N GLY A 291 8.34 -10.30 0.05
CA GLY A 291 9.67 -9.69 -0.06
C GLY A 291 10.24 -9.26 1.29
N GLY A 292 9.41 -8.74 2.18
CA GLY A 292 9.77 -8.43 3.56
C GLY A 292 9.86 -9.64 4.50
N GLY A 293 9.51 -10.85 4.04
CA GLY A 293 9.49 -12.06 4.89
C GLY A 293 8.26 -12.14 5.81
N LEU A 294 7.25 -11.30 5.60
CA LEU A 294 6.01 -11.29 6.39
C LEU A 294 5.03 -12.32 5.84
N VAL A 295 5.27 -13.57 6.18
CA VAL A 295 4.44 -14.73 5.84
C VAL A 295 4.07 -15.51 7.09
N GLY A 296 2.94 -16.20 7.05
CA GLY A 296 2.56 -17.17 8.05
C GLY A 296 3.25 -18.51 7.79
N ALA A 297 3.03 -19.47 8.71
CA ALA A 297 3.62 -20.80 8.67
C ALA A 297 2.54 -21.88 8.53
N SER A 298 2.87 -22.96 7.80
CA SER A 298 2.08 -24.17 7.74
C SER A 298 2.95 -25.42 7.54
N ALA A 299 2.37 -26.60 7.68
CA ALA A 299 3.07 -27.85 7.37
C ALA A 299 3.50 -27.95 5.88
N ALA A 300 2.84 -27.23 4.99
CA ALA A 300 3.15 -27.17 3.56
C ALA A 300 4.15 -26.05 3.19
N GLY A 301 4.72 -25.36 4.17
CA GLY A 301 5.62 -24.23 3.97
C GLY A 301 4.97 -22.88 4.27
N PRO A 302 5.53 -21.77 3.73
CA PRO A 302 5.01 -20.44 3.96
C PRO A 302 3.62 -20.27 3.36
N VAL A 303 2.80 -19.43 4.03
CA VAL A 303 1.46 -19.05 3.58
C VAL A 303 1.34 -17.52 3.63
N PHE A 304 0.40 -16.95 2.88
CA PHE A 304 0.14 -15.52 2.98
C PHE A 304 -0.34 -15.13 4.39
N CYS A 305 0.14 -14.00 4.87
CA CYS A 305 -0.23 -13.39 6.14
C CYS A 305 -1.23 -12.26 5.87
N GLY A 306 -2.50 -12.45 6.23
CA GLY A 306 -3.54 -11.47 5.96
C GLY A 306 -3.82 -11.28 4.47
N ASP A 307 -4.45 -10.15 4.12
CA ASP A 307 -4.84 -9.76 2.76
C ASP A 307 -4.03 -8.52 2.35
N ALA A 308 -3.12 -8.66 1.40
CA ALA A 308 -2.23 -7.58 0.93
C ALA A 308 -1.64 -6.74 2.08
N ILE A 309 -1.22 -7.41 3.16
CA ILE A 309 -1.01 -6.81 4.48
C ILE A 309 0.05 -5.70 4.50
N ALA A 310 1.01 -5.72 3.56
CA ALA A 310 2.01 -4.65 3.46
C ALA A 310 1.40 -3.31 3.05
N ASP A 311 0.28 -3.29 2.31
CA ASP A 311 -0.42 -2.05 1.96
C ASP A 311 -0.92 -1.29 3.20
N PRO A 312 -1.83 -1.84 4.02
CA PRO A 312 -2.36 -1.10 5.17
C PRO A 312 -1.30 -0.83 6.24
N LEU A 313 -0.35 -1.74 6.46
CA LEU A 313 0.78 -1.48 7.35
C LEU A 313 1.59 -0.27 6.88
N THR A 314 1.90 -0.18 5.58
CA THR A 314 2.60 0.97 5.02
C THR A 314 1.75 2.24 5.09
N GLY A 315 0.45 2.15 4.85
CA GLY A 315 -0.47 3.28 4.99
C GLY A 315 -0.49 3.87 6.41
N LEU A 316 -0.44 3.03 7.44
CA LEU A 316 -0.30 3.45 8.83
C LEU A 316 1.06 4.15 9.07
N HIS A 317 2.17 3.54 8.65
CA HIS A 317 3.50 4.15 8.80
C HIS A 317 3.62 5.45 8.02
N ALA A 318 3.05 5.54 6.82
CA ALA A 318 2.98 6.75 6.02
C ALA A 318 2.24 7.90 6.74
N ALA A 319 1.09 7.59 7.33
CA ALA A 319 0.33 8.57 8.09
C ALA A 319 1.08 9.03 9.35
N LEU A 320 1.75 8.11 10.05
CA LEU A 320 2.58 8.45 11.22
C LEU A 320 3.77 9.33 10.82
N ALA A 321 4.51 8.96 9.78
CA ALA A 321 5.67 9.72 9.31
C ALA A 321 5.29 11.15 8.86
N VAL A 322 4.14 11.30 8.17
CA VAL A 322 3.60 12.63 7.83
C VAL A 322 3.23 13.41 9.09
N ALA A 323 2.57 12.78 10.06
CA ALA A 323 2.20 13.44 11.32
C ALA A 323 3.42 13.89 12.12
N GLU A 324 4.47 13.10 12.16
CA GLU A 324 5.74 13.45 12.80
C GLU A 324 6.47 14.57 12.06
N SER A 325 6.48 14.53 10.73
CA SER A 325 7.03 15.61 9.90
C SER A 325 6.29 16.93 10.12
N LEU A 326 4.94 16.90 10.19
CA LEU A 326 4.16 18.09 10.55
C LEU A 326 4.53 18.65 11.93
N GLY A 327 4.80 17.77 12.90
CA GLY A 327 5.28 18.14 14.24
C GLY A 327 6.68 18.78 14.23
N ARG A 328 7.53 18.40 13.27
CA ARG A 328 8.85 19.02 13.04
C ARG A 328 8.79 20.28 12.17
N GLY A 329 7.62 20.61 11.60
CA GLY A 329 7.43 21.76 10.71
C GLY A 329 7.50 21.43 9.22
N GLY A 330 7.67 20.18 8.84
CA GLY A 330 7.75 19.72 7.44
C GLY A 330 9.05 20.13 6.74
N GLY A 331 8.98 20.36 5.43
CA GLY A 331 10.17 20.66 4.60
C GLY A 331 10.94 19.40 4.23
N GLU A 332 10.29 18.26 4.17
CA GLU A 332 10.91 16.94 4.08
C GLU A 332 10.38 16.13 2.88
N LEU A 333 11.28 15.37 2.27
CA LEU A 333 10.97 14.23 1.40
C LEU A 333 11.08 12.96 2.24
N ILE A 334 9.98 12.25 2.37
CA ILE A 334 9.87 10.99 3.12
C ILE A 334 9.73 9.85 2.12
N ARG A 335 10.56 8.84 2.21
CA ARG A 335 10.48 7.62 1.40
C ARG A 335 10.16 6.42 2.28
N LEU A 336 9.20 5.61 1.85
CA LEU A 336 8.80 4.36 2.49
C LEU A 336 8.78 3.24 1.45
N SER A 337 9.45 2.14 1.76
CA SER A 337 9.37 0.88 1.02
C SER A 337 8.36 -0.04 1.70
N MET A 338 7.38 -0.55 0.96
CA MET A 338 6.38 -1.49 1.49
C MET A 338 7.04 -2.77 1.99
N ALA A 339 8.01 -3.31 1.23
CA ALA A 339 8.76 -4.49 1.61
C ALA A 339 9.65 -4.21 2.84
N GLY A 340 10.25 -3.02 2.96
CA GLY A 340 11.01 -2.60 4.13
C GLY A 340 10.16 -2.49 5.40
N VAL A 341 8.95 -1.93 5.29
CA VAL A 341 7.96 -1.91 6.38
C VAL A 341 7.58 -3.34 6.76
N ALA A 342 7.21 -4.18 5.79
CA ALA A 342 6.86 -5.57 6.03
C ALA A 342 8.00 -6.35 6.72
N ALA A 343 9.26 -6.12 6.31
CA ALA A 343 10.43 -6.72 6.95
C ALA A 343 10.59 -6.29 8.41
N GLY A 344 10.26 -5.02 8.74
CA GLY A 344 10.20 -4.55 10.12
C GLY A 344 9.20 -5.33 10.97
N TYR A 345 8.04 -5.64 10.41
CA TYR A 345 7.03 -6.48 11.07
C TYR A 345 7.42 -7.96 11.10
N ALA A 346 8.07 -8.47 10.06
CA ALA A 346 8.57 -9.85 10.04
C ALA A 346 9.67 -10.11 11.08
N ALA A 347 10.44 -9.07 11.42
CA ALA A 347 11.49 -9.12 12.45
C ALA A 347 10.95 -9.10 13.89
N LEU A 348 9.65 -8.87 14.10
CA LEU A 348 9.03 -9.04 15.41
C LEU A 348 9.11 -10.51 15.83
N GLY A 349 9.12 -10.76 17.13
CA GLY A 349 9.05 -12.14 17.67
C GLY A 349 7.83 -12.88 17.14
N THR A 350 7.91 -14.19 17.10
CA THR A 350 6.79 -15.05 16.68
C THR A 350 6.11 -15.70 17.88
N GLU A 351 4.80 -15.91 17.78
CA GLU A 351 4.02 -16.76 18.69
C GLU A 351 4.00 -18.21 18.14
N PRO A 352 3.60 -19.20 18.96
CA PRO A 352 3.30 -20.53 18.45
C PRO A 352 2.26 -20.45 17.30
N PRO A 353 2.43 -21.23 16.22
CA PRO A 353 1.53 -21.17 15.07
C PRO A 353 0.10 -21.62 15.39
N THR A 354 -0.09 -22.41 16.44
CA THR A 354 -1.40 -22.89 16.91
C THR A 354 -1.78 -22.22 18.22
N SER A 355 -3.06 -21.92 18.40
CA SER A 355 -3.62 -21.32 19.62
C SER A 355 -5.06 -21.80 19.81
N ASP A 356 -5.49 -21.89 21.08
CA ASP A 356 -6.91 -22.12 21.44
C ASP A 356 -7.74 -20.84 21.39
N ALA A 357 -7.17 -19.70 20.96
CA ALA A 357 -7.90 -18.47 20.81
C ALA A 357 -8.97 -18.60 19.72
N PRO A 358 -10.19 -18.11 19.96
CA PRO A 358 -11.26 -18.17 18.96
C PRO A 358 -10.87 -17.37 17.72
N VAL A 359 -11.20 -17.90 16.55
CA VAL A 359 -10.96 -17.25 15.25
C VAL A 359 -12.27 -16.63 14.76
N SER A 360 -12.29 -15.32 14.64
CA SER A 360 -13.41 -14.57 14.10
C SER A 360 -13.15 -14.16 12.63
N PRO A 361 -14.19 -14.08 11.79
CA PRO A 361 -14.05 -13.45 10.47
C PRO A 361 -13.73 -11.95 10.63
N PRO A 362 -13.12 -11.32 9.62
CA PRO A 362 -12.83 -9.88 9.67
C PRO A 362 -14.12 -9.06 9.78
N ALA A 363 -14.08 -8.02 10.60
CA ALA A 363 -15.18 -7.08 10.75
C ALA A 363 -15.19 -6.07 9.59
N PRO A 364 -16.35 -5.77 9.00
CA PRO A 364 -16.43 -4.73 7.98
C PRO A 364 -16.14 -3.36 8.61
N PRO A 365 -15.50 -2.45 7.84
CA PRO A 365 -15.34 -1.07 8.31
C PRO A 365 -16.70 -0.39 8.49
N PRO A 366 -16.77 0.68 9.30
CA PRO A 366 -17.97 1.49 9.41
C PRO A 366 -18.45 1.95 8.03
N PRO A 367 -19.77 2.00 7.80
CA PRO A 367 -20.32 2.50 6.54
C PRO A 367 -19.78 3.90 6.23
N SER A 368 -19.30 4.11 5.02
CA SER A 368 -18.90 5.41 4.49
C SER A 368 -19.88 5.88 3.42
N GLY A 369 -19.98 7.20 3.23
CA GLY A 369 -20.67 7.73 2.07
C GLY A 369 -19.91 7.40 0.77
N PRO A 370 -20.52 7.63 -0.40
CA PRO A 370 -19.88 7.41 -1.68
C PRO A 370 -18.69 8.37 -1.87
N ALA A 371 -17.59 7.86 -2.42
CA ALA A 371 -16.52 8.71 -2.93
C ALA A 371 -16.93 9.34 -4.27
N SER A 372 -16.42 10.53 -4.57
CA SER A 372 -16.69 11.24 -5.81
C SER A 372 -16.28 10.43 -7.05
N ALA A 373 -17.04 10.58 -8.13
CA ALA A 373 -16.67 10.02 -9.43
C ALA A 373 -15.37 10.67 -9.94
N LEU A 374 -14.69 9.97 -10.83
CA LEU A 374 -13.46 10.49 -11.45
C LEU A 374 -13.71 11.83 -12.16
N GLY A 375 -13.00 12.86 -11.76
CA GLY A 375 -13.10 14.21 -12.31
C GLY A 375 -14.32 15.01 -11.90
N ALA A 376 -15.20 14.46 -11.04
CA ALA A 376 -16.40 15.18 -10.58
C ALA A 376 -16.06 16.51 -9.91
N ASP A 377 -14.92 16.61 -9.26
CA ASP A 377 -14.51 17.78 -8.50
C ASP A 377 -13.51 18.67 -9.25
N ASN A 378 -13.33 18.49 -10.58
CA ASN A 378 -12.33 19.22 -11.35
C ASN A 378 -12.48 20.76 -11.24
N ALA A 379 -13.72 21.27 -11.25
CA ALA A 379 -13.96 22.72 -11.13
C ALA A 379 -13.60 23.23 -9.73
N ALA A 380 -13.98 22.50 -8.69
CA ALA A 380 -13.68 22.84 -7.30
C ALA A 380 -12.16 22.84 -7.03
N VAL A 381 -11.45 21.84 -7.56
CA VAL A 381 -9.98 21.74 -7.42
C VAL A 381 -9.28 22.90 -8.12
N ARG A 382 -9.66 23.25 -9.37
CA ARG A 382 -9.10 24.41 -10.07
C ARG A 382 -9.32 25.72 -9.32
N HIS A 383 -10.52 25.89 -8.78
CA HIS A 383 -10.84 27.07 -7.97
C HIS A 383 -9.97 27.14 -6.70
N LEU A 384 -9.82 26.01 -5.98
CA LEU A 384 -8.96 25.90 -4.81
C LEU A 384 -7.49 26.23 -5.12
N VAL A 385 -6.96 25.74 -6.23
CA VAL A 385 -5.60 26.03 -6.70
C VAL A 385 -5.44 27.53 -6.96
N SER A 386 -6.37 28.14 -7.69
CA SER A 386 -6.37 29.60 -7.97
C SER A 386 -6.36 30.44 -6.69
N GLN A 387 -7.25 30.11 -5.73
CA GLN A 387 -7.29 30.83 -4.45
C GLN A 387 -5.98 30.72 -3.66
N ARG A 388 -5.32 29.55 -3.64
CA ARG A 388 -4.06 29.37 -2.93
C ARG A 388 -2.90 30.08 -3.59
N ARG A 389 -2.88 30.17 -4.92
CA ARG A 389 -1.88 30.95 -5.65
C ARG A 389 -1.95 32.45 -5.31
N CYS A 390 -3.16 33.01 -5.27
CA CYS A 390 -3.37 34.42 -4.92
C CYS A 390 -2.92 34.76 -3.48
N ARG A 391 -2.91 33.78 -2.56
CA ARG A 391 -2.45 33.99 -1.17
C ARG A 391 -0.94 33.86 -1.01
N SER A 392 -0.25 33.32 -2.00
CA SER A 392 1.20 33.08 -1.97
C SER A 392 1.99 34.18 -2.70
N CYS A 393 1.29 35.09 -3.40
CA CYS A 393 1.80 36.36 -3.95
C CYS A 393 1.53 37.50 -2.95
#